data_e5ae00fd377c2a9a08f4ec43f53199d8
#
_entry.id   e5ae00fd377c2a9a08f4ec43f53199d8
#
_cell.length_a   1.000
_cell.length_b   1.000
_cell.length_c   1.000
_cell.angle_alpha   90.00
_cell.angle_beta   90.00
_cell.angle_gamma   90.00
#
_symmetry.space_group_name_H-M   'P 1'
#
loop_
_entity.id
_entity.type
_entity.pdbx_description
1 polymer ?
#
loop_
_entity_poly.entity_id
_entity_poly.type
_entity_poly.pdbx_seq_one_letter_code
_entity_poly.pdbx_strand_id
1 'polypeptide(L)'
;MPLNAPPSTSPMTSAKAGEHPEEDAPEVIPPAEAAENDPFEAPQPSGRLQAGLYLVATPIGNLGDITPRAVDALRNTDLIACEDTRHSGMLLKHLGIKARLISLNEHNEAQRIPQLLDHMRSGGSVAMISDAGMPTISDPGQRFVAATVGAGFTIDSLPGPSAVLTALSASGLPTTPFYFGGFLPHKKGARTTELTAALARDATSIYFESPYRILDTLEIIATAAPEHRVVVARELTKKFAEFQRGPSAKVHAHFQIKAPKGEFTLLIAPATPPKWLTW
;
A
#
# COMPACT_ATOMS: atom_id res chain seq x y z
N MET A 1 -81.79 -4.20 54.64
CA MET A 1 -80.58 -5.07 54.63
C MET A 1 -80.79 -6.21 53.68
N PRO A 2 -80.00 -6.32 52.72
CA PRO A 2 -79.27 -7.56 52.49
C PRO A 2 -77.84 -7.33 52.04
N LEU A 3 -77.01 -8.35 52.25
CA LEU A 3 -75.60 -8.49 52.24
C LEU A 3 -75.04 -8.46 50.84
N ASN A 4 -73.87 -7.79 50.65
CA ASN A 4 -73.04 -7.77 49.53
C ASN A 4 -72.35 -9.11 49.28
N ALA A 5 -72.36 -9.61 48.08
CA ALA A 5 -71.52 -10.71 47.58
C ALA A 5 -70.18 -10.19 47.04
N PRO A 6 -69.07 -10.92 47.22
CA PRO A 6 -67.77 -10.49 46.73
C PRO A 6 -67.61 -10.73 45.24
N PRO A 7 -66.71 -9.96 44.52
CA PRO A 7 -66.52 -10.14 43.12
C PRO A 7 -65.62 -11.37 42.77
N SER A 8 -66.02 -12.00 41.71
CA SER A 8 -65.31 -13.17 41.13
C SER A 8 -63.91 -12.78 40.62
N THR A 9 -62.88 -13.56 40.95
CA THR A 9 -61.54 -13.51 40.43
C THR A 9 -61.48 -14.22 39.10
N SER A 10 -61.16 -13.49 38.03
CA SER A 10 -60.79 -14.06 36.73
C SER A 10 -59.36 -14.60 36.78
N PRO A 11 -59.06 -15.68 36.08
CA PRO A 11 -57.72 -16.26 36.07
C PRO A 11 -56.75 -15.42 35.26
N MET A 12 -55.58 -15.19 35.84
CA MET A 12 -54.41 -14.59 35.16
C MET A 12 -53.96 -15.49 34.01
N THR A 13 -53.97 -14.94 32.80
CA THR A 13 -53.33 -15.50 31.61
C THR A 13 -51.82 -15.53 31.80
N SER A 14 -51.26 -16.72 31.74
CA SER A 14 -49.82 -16.99 31.72
C SER A 14 -49.16 -16.27 30.52
N ALA A 15 -48.23 -15.37 30.83
CA ALA A 15 -47.38 -14.77 29.82
C ALA A 15 -46.46 -15.86 29.26
N LYS A 16 -46.52 -16.07 27.93
CA LYS A 16 -45.56 -16.88 27.18
C LYS A 16 -44.18 -16.23 27.32
N ALA A 17 -43.21 -17.02 27.77
CA ALA A 17 -41.80 -16.68 27.74
C ALA A 17 -41.39 -16.38 26.27
N GLY A 18 -40.79 -15.21 26.05
CA GLY A 18 -40.27 -14.85 24.74
C GLY A 18 -39.16 -15.81 24.33
N GLU A 19 -39.32 -16.43 23.18
CA GLU A 19 -38.26 -17.12 22.49
C GLU A 19 -37.18 -16.07 22.11
N HIS A 20 -36.01 -16.20 22.72
CA HIS A 20 -34.82 -15.50 22.25
C HIS A 20 -34.47 -16.04 20.83
N PRO A 21 -34.20 -15.19 19.85
CA PRO A 21 -33.67 -15.68 18.57
C PRO A 21 -32.35 -16.39 18.86
N GLU A 22 -32.22 -17.66 18.44
CA GLU A 22 -30.95 -18.37 18.42
C GLU A 22 -29.95 -17.51 17.62
N GLU A 23 -28.87 -17.07 18.28
CA GLU A 23 -27.72 -16.48 17.59
C GLU A 23 -27.20 -17.55 16.61
N ASP A 24 -27.29 -17.25 15.32
CA ASP A 24 -26.71 -18.08 14.26
C ASP A 24 -25.22 -18.33 14.57
N ALA A 25 -24.91 -19.56 14.97
CA ALA A 25 -23.53 -19.98 15.09
C ALA A 25 -22.83 -19.83 13.74
N PRO A 26 -21.59 -19.35 13.68
CA PRO A 26 -20.88 -19.15 12.43
C PRO A 26 -20.83 -20.48 11.66
N GLU A 27 -21.32 -20.46 10.44
CA GLU A 27 -21.31 -21.61 9.53
C GLU A 27 -19.86 -22.02 9.25
N VAL A 28 -19.45 -23.19 9.74
CA VAL A 28 -18.14 -23.75 9.44
C VAL A 28 -18.19 -24.30 8.02
N ILE A 29 -17.67 -23.54 7.07
CA ILE A 29 -17.52 -23.98 5.69
C ILE A 29 -16.49 -25.10 5.65
N PRO A 30 -16.86 -26.34 5.25
CA PRO A 30 -15.89 -27.42 5.12
C PRO A 30 -14.86 -27.05 4.03
N PRO A 31 -13.61 -27.55 4.13
CA PRO A 31 -12.62 -27.34 3.07
C PRO A 31 -13.19 -27.87 1.75
N ALA A 32 -13.17 -27.00 0.73
CA ALA A 32 -13.63 -27.38 -0.60
C ALA A 32 -12.81 -28.58 -1.09
N GLU A 33 -13.50 -29.63 -1.61
CA GLU A 33 -12.81 -30.66 -2.37
C GLU A 33 -12.17 -30.00 -3.59
N ALA A 34 -10.91 -30.36 -3.87
CA ALA A 34 -10.15 -29.77 -4.96
C ALA A 34 -10.91 -29.94 -6.28
N ALA A 35 -11.48 -28.86 -6.78
CA ALA A 35 -12.15 -28.85 -8.08
C ALA A 35 -11.08 -28.88 -9.18
N GLU A 36 -11.35 -29.58 -10.30
CA GLU A 36 -10.45 -29.65 -11.47
C GLU A 36 -10.07 -28.26 -12.05
N ASN A 37 -10.67 -27.16 -11.56
CA ASN A 37 -10.38 -25.76 -11.91
C ASN A 37 -10.43 -24.91 -10.64
N ASP A 38 -9.56 -25.18 -9.65
CA ASP A 38 -9.44 -24.35 -8.45
C ASP A 38 -8.87 -22.97 -8.85
N PRO A 39 -9.65 -21.87 -8.71
CA PRO A 39 -9.16 -20.53 -9.01
C PRO A 39 -8.03 -20.08 -8.08
N PHE A 40 -7.76 -20.82 -7.01
CA PHE A 40 -6.69 -20.58 -6.05
C PHE A 40 -5.52 -21.57 -6.21
N GLU A 41 -5.51 -22.42 -7.26
CA GLU A 41 -4.36 -23.27 -7.53
C GLU A 41 -3.13 -22.39 -7.74
N ALA A 42 -2.16 -22.51 -6.82
CA ALA A 42 -0.89 -21.81 -6.95
C ALA A 42 -0.18 -22.34 -8.21
N PRO A 43 0.25 -21.45 -9.14
CA PRO A 43 1.03 -21.91 -10.28
C PRO A 43 2.25 -22.68 -9.78
N GLN A 44 2.48 -23.87 -10.35
CA GLN A 44 3.63 -24.71 -10.02
C GLN A 44 4.92 -23.88 -10.12
N PRO A 45 5.91 -24.07 -9.23
CA PRO A 45 7.17 -23.34 -9.31
C PRO A 45 7.70 -23.43 -10.73
N SER A 46 7.69 -22.33 -11.45
CA SER A 46 8.18 -22.30 -12.82
C SER A 46 9.69 -22.52 -12.77
N GLY A 47 10.20 -23.41 -13.58
CA GLY A 47 11.62 -23.47 -13.90
C GLY A 47 12.10 -22.09 -14.41
N ARG A 48 13.26 -22.06 -15.12
CA ARG A 48 13.80 -20.83 -15.72
C ARG A 48 12.69 -19.97 -16.37
N LEU A 49 12.66 -18.67 -16.01
CA LEU A 49 11.68 -17.73 -16.55
C LEU A 49 11.88 -17.52 -18.06
N GLN A 50 10.80 -17.24 -18.78
CA GLN A 50 10.86 -16.87 -20.19
C GLN A 50 11.54 -15.50 -20.37
N ALA A 51 12.09 -15.27 -21.58
CA ALA A 51 12.68 -13.98 -21.93
C ALA A 51 11.65 -12.85 -21.78
N GLY A 52 11.99 -11.85 -20.97
CA GLY A 52 11.11 -10.73 -20.66
C GLY A 52 11.50 -9.99 -19.40
N LEU A 53 10.71 -9.00 -19.03
CA LEU A 53 10.89 -8.17 -17.84
C LEU A 53 9.88 -8.56 -16.77
N TYR A 54 10.36 -8.78 -15.55
CA TYR A 54 9.57 -9.10 -14.37
C TYR A 54 9.72 -7.96 -13.35
N LEU A 55 8.65 -7.19 -13.12
CA LEU A 55 8.62 -6.17 -12.10
C LEU A 55 8.28 -6.83 -10.76
N VAL A 56 9.19 -6.78 -9.80
CA VAL A 56 9.05 -7.51 -8.54
C VAL A 56 9.03 -6.53 -7.39
N ALA A 57 7.88 -6.44 -6.71
CA ALA A 57 7.75 -5.63 -5.51
C ALA A 57 8.55 -6.22 -4.34
N THR A 58 9.30 -5.36 -3.64
CA THR A 58 10.10 -5.72 -2.46
C THR A 58 9.43 -5.22 -1.17
N PRO A 59 9.79 -5.78 0.00
CA PRO A 59 9.26 -5.33 1.28
C PRO A 59 9.50 -3.84 1.55
N ILE A 60 8.52 -3.16 2.15
CA ILE A 60 8.60 -1.74 2.55
C ILE A 60 8.99 -1.57 4.03
N GLY A 61 9.44 -2.62 4.68
CA GLY A 61 9.87 -2.58 6.08
C GLY A 61 9.72 -3.89 6.84
N ASN A 62 8.92 -4.84 6.33
CA ASN A 62 8.74 -6.17 6.91
C ASN A 62 9.05 -7.24 5.85
N LEU A 63 10.08 -8.02 6.11
CA LEU A 63 10.50 -9.09 5.18
C LEU A 63 9.40 -10.15 4.93
N GLY A 64 8.46 -10.31 5.86
CA GLY A 64 7.32 -11.21 5.70
C GLY A 64 6.31 -10.77 4.65
N ASP A 65 6.39 -9.53 4.16
CA ASP A 65 5.46 -9.01 3.14
C ASP A 65 5.84 -9.42 1.70
N ILE A 66 7.02 -10.02 1.49
CA ILE A 66 7.40 -10.50 0.15
C ILE A 66 6.54 -11.70 -0.23
N THR A 67 5.99 -11.67 -1.44
CA THR A 67 5.14 -12.78 -1.90
C THR A 67 5.95 -14.00 -2.33
N PRO A 68 5.42 -15.24 -2.20
CA PRO A 68 6.07 -16.45 -2.72
C PRO A 68 6.42 -16.33 -4.20
N ARG A 69 5.53 -15.77 -5.04
CA ARG A 69 5.79 -15.53 -6.47
C ARG A 69 6.97 -14.59 -6.71
N ALA A 70 7.12 -13.55 -5.90
CA ALA A 70 8.26 -12.65 -5.97
C ALA A 70 9.57 -13.38 -5.67
N VAL A 71 9.59 -14.20 -4.62
CA VAL A 71 10.76 -15.02 -4.26
C VAL A 71 11.12 -15.99 -5.38
N ASP A 72 10.14 -16.66 -5.98
CA ASP A 72 10.36 -17.60 -7.09
C ASP A 72 10.86 -16.89 -8.35
N ALA A 73 10.30 -15.73 -8.70
CA ALA A 73 10.78 -14.93 -9.81
C ALA A 73 12.24 -14.51 -9.63
N LEU A 74 12.61 -14.05 -8.42
CA LEU A 74 13.99 -13.65 -8.12
C LEU A 74 14.98 -14.83 -8.13
N ARG A 75 14.52 -16.06 -7.81
CA ARG A 75 15.35 -17.27 -7.89
C ARG A 75 15.60 -17.75 -9.31
N ASN A 76 14.62 -17.56 -10.18
CA ASN A 76 14.60 -18.18 -11.51
C ASN A 76 14.94 -17.22 -12.64
N THR A 77 15.16 -15.93 -12.34
CA THR A 77 15.61 -14.93 -13.31
C THR A 77 17.10 -15.05 -13.59
N ASP A 78 17.52 -14.72 -14.83
CA ASP A 78 18.93 -14.75 -15.21
C ASP A 78 19.69 -13.51 -14.69
N LEU A 79 18.98 -12.38 -14.52
CA LEU A 79 19.58 -11.11 -14.12
C LEU A 79 18.59 -10.28 -13.31
N ILE A 80 19.08 -9.63 -12.25
CA ILE A 80 18.27 -8.70 -11.44
C ILE A 80 18.81 -7.29 -11.63
N ALA A 81 17.98 -6.40 -12.16
CA ALA A 81 18.23 -4.96 -12.21
C ALA A 81 17.69 -4.31 -10.93
N CYS A 82 18.51 -3.50 -10.25
CA CYS A 82 18.18 -2.87 -8.98
C CYS A 82 18.86 -1.50 -8.83
N GLU A 83 18.33 -0.62 -8.01
CA GLU A 83 18.87 0.71 -7.79
C GLU A 83 20.22 0.65 -7.06
N ASP A 84 20.26 0.06 -5.87
CA ASP A 84 21.48 -0.18 -5.08
C ASP A 84 21.73 -1.69 -4.93
N THR A 85 22.79 -2.18 -5.58
CA THR A 85 23.18 -3.60 -5.53
C THR A 85 23.57 -4.08 -4.13
N ARG A 86 23.98 -3.19 -3.23
CA ARG A 86 24.32 -3.53 -1.84
C ARG A 86 23.05 -3.77 -1.04
N HIS A 87 22.06 -2.88 -1.15
CA HIS A 87 20.77 -3.01 -0.47
C HIS A 87 20.05 -4.26 -0.97
N SER A 88 19.89 -4.39 -2.27
CA SER A 88 19.27 -5.56 -2.91
C SER A 88 20.01 -6.86 -2.58
N GLY A 89 21.34 -6.82 -2.52
CA GLY A 89 22.15 -7.97 -2.11
C GLY A 89 21.87 -8.45 -0.68
N MET A 90 21.55 -7.54 0.24
CA MET A 90 21.14 -7.92 1.60
C MET A 90 19.78 -8.63 1.62
N LEU A 91 18.80 -8.13 0.85
CA LEU A 91 17.51 -8.79 0.69
C LEU A 91 17.67 -10.21 0.12
N LEU A 92 18.39 -10.35 -0.99
CA LEU A 92 18.62 -11.65 -1.62
C LEU A 92 19.34 -12.63 -0.72
N LYS A 93 20.34 -12.16 0.04
CA LYS A 93 21.04 -12.98 1.05
C LYS A 93 20.06 -13.48 2.12
N HIS A 94 19.17 -12.63 2.61
CA HIS A 94 18.14 -13.01 3.58
C HIS A 94 17.20 -14.10 3.02
N LEU A 95 16.84 -13.99 1.73
CA LEU A 95 15.97 -14.96 1.05
C LEU A 95 16.72 -16.24 0.60
N GLY A 96 18.03 -16.34 0.84
CA GLY A 96 18.85 -17.46 0.37
C GLY A 96 18.97 -17.54 -1.15
N ILE A 97 18.87 -16.40 -1.85
CA ILE A 97 18.92 -16.30 -3.31
C ILE A 97 20.32 -15.86 -3.74
N LYS A 98 20.92 -16.61 -4.68
CA LYS A 98 22.14 -16.22 -5.40
C LYS A 98 21.76 -15.79 -6.80
N ALA A 99 21.92 -14.50 -7.12
CA ALA A 99 21.59 -13.96 -8.42
C ALA A 99 22.65 -12.98 -8.89
N ARG A 100 22.70 -12.77 -10.20
CA ARG A 100 23.52 -11.73 -10.83
C ARG A 100 22.78 -10.40 -10.74
N LEU A 101 23.43 -9.40 -10.09
CA LEU A 101 22.90 -8.05 -9.95
C LEU A 101 23.51 -7.09 -10.96
N ILE A 102 22.70 -6.16 -11.46
CA ILE A 102 23.13 -5.01 -12.25
C ILE A 102 22.48 -3.75 -11.69
N SER A 103 23.28 -2.70 -11.49
CA SER A 103 22.74 -1.40 -11.06
C SER A 103 21.99 -0.73 -12.21
N LEU A 104 20.76 -0.27 -11.93
CA LEU A 104 19.89 0.51 -12.81
C LEU A 104 19.34 1.69 -12.02
N ASN A 105 19.86 2.88 -12.21
CA ASN A 105 19.45 4.11 -11.55
C ASN A 105 19.35 5.26 -12.58
N GLU A 106 18.86 6.42 -12.15
CA GLU A 106 18.65 7.57 -13.03
C GLU A 106 19.92 8.01 -13.82
N HIS A 107 21.10 7.80 -13.24
CA HIS A 107 22.38 8.22 -13.86
C HIS A 107 22.90 7.26 -14.92
N ASN A 108 22.60 5.95 -14.80
CA ASN A 108 23.12 4.93 -15.69
C ASN A 108 22.07 4.29 -16.60
N GLU A 109 20.79 4.59 -16.42
CA GLU A 109 19.66 3.97 -17.11
C GLU A 109 19.83 4.02 -18.64
N ALA A 110 20.20 5.17 -19.20
CA ALA A 110 20.40 5.31 -20.65
C ALA A 110 21.45 4.34 -21.22
N GLN A 111 22.52 4.06 -20.45
CA GLN A 111 23.57 3.12 -20.86
C GLN A 111 23.18 1.65 -20.64
N ARG A 112 22.40 1.38 -19.58
CA ARG A 112 22.02 0.02 -19.19
C ARG A 112 20.89 -0.58 -20.00
N ILE A 113 19.92 0.25 -20.43
CA ILE A 113 18.75 -0.21 -21.18
C ILE A 113 19.12 -1.02 -22.42
N PRO A 114 20.03 -0.58 -23.33
CA PRO A 114 20.44 -1.40 -24.47
C PRO A 114 20.98 -2.77 -24.06
N GLN A 115 21.82 -2.83 -23.02
CA GLN A 115 22.43 -4.08 -22.54
C GLN A 115 21.35 -5.06 -22.00
N LEU A 116 20.35 -4.55 -21.29
CA LEU A 116 19.23 -5.34 -20.77
C LEU A 116 18.33 -5.85 -21.89
N LEU A 117 18.05 -5.02 -22.91
CA LEU A 117 17.30 -5.44 -24.09
C LEU A 117 18.04 -6.50 -24.89
N ASP A 118 19.36 -6.38 -25.07
CA ASP A 118 20.18 -7.39 -25.76
C ASP A 118 20.21 -8.71 -24.99
N HIS A 119 20.26 -8.65 -23.66
CA HIS A 119 20.13 -9.85 -22.81
C HIS A 119 18.78 -10.56 -23.04
N MET A 120 17.67 -9.81 -23.10
CA MET A 120 16.36 -10.39 -23.41
C MET A 120 16.26 -10.90 -24.84
N ARG A 121 16.88 -10.25 -25.84
CA ARG A 121 16.94 -10.73 -27.23
C ARG A 121 17.67 -12.08 -27.35
N SER A 122 18.65 -12.31 -26.49
CA SER A 122 19.36 -13.61 -26.42
C SER A 122 18.61 -14.67 -25.60
N GLY A 123 17.33 -14.45 -25.27
CA GLY A 123 16.50 -15.40 -24.55
C GLY A 123 16.62 -15.33 -23.02
N GLY A 124 17.23 -14.27 -22.48
CA GLY A 124 17.39 -14.07 -21.04
C GLY A 124 16.18 -13.38 -20.40
N SER A 125 15.97 -13.63 -19.12
CA SER A 125 14.98 -12.97 -18.27
C SER A 125 15.63 -11.90 -17.38
N VAL A 126 14.91 -10.79 -17.13
CA VAL A 126 15.35 -9.71 -16.25
C VAL A 126 14.27 -9.46 -15.20
N ALA A 127 14.59 -9.62 -13.92
CA ALA A 127 13.76 -9.07 -12.86
C ALA A 127 14.21 -7.64 -12.52
N MET A 128 13.29 -6.74 -12.29
CA MET A 128 13.59 -5.40 -11.78
C MET A 128 12.99 -5.22 -10.40
N ILE A 129 13.80 -4.79 -9.45
CA ILE A 129 13.42 -4.47 -8.07
C ILE A 129 13.84 -3.05 -7.72
N SER A 130 13.09 -2.43 -6.79
CA SER A 130 13.50 -1.20 -6.10
C SER A 130 13.99 -1.50 -4.70
N ASP A 131 14.51 -0.51 -4.01
CA ASP A 131 14.96 -0.64 -2.62
C ASP A 131 13.79 -0.96 -1.68
N ALA A 132 12.57 -0.44 -1.97
CA ALA A 132 11.37 -0.72 -1.18
C ALA A 132 10.09 -0.54 -2.01
N GLY A 133 9.23 -1.55 -2.03
CA GLY A 133 7.92 -1.49 -2.70
C GLY A 133 7.95 -1.86 -4.17
N MET A 134 7.01 -1.28 -4.93
CA MET A 134 6.83 -1.55 -6.35
C MET A 134 7.82 -0.72 -7.18
N PRO A 135 8.64 -1.34 -8.04
CA PRO A 135 9.56 -0.63 -8.93
C PRO A 135 8.84 0.41 -9.79
N THR A 136 9.52 1.46 -10.17
CA THR A 136 9.02 2.59 -10.98
C THR A 136 8.08 3.57 -10.28
N ILE A 137 7.57 3.23 -9.10
CA ILE A 137 6.65 4.09 -8.33
C ILE A 137 7.47 4.98 -7.38
N SER A 138 7.84 6.14 -7.84
CA SER A 138 8.83 7.07 -7.24
C SER A 138 10.27 6.54 -7.24
N ASP A 139 10.53 5.54 -8.07
CA ASP A 139 11.81 4.85 -8.24
C ASP A 139 12.25 4.86 -9.71
N PRO A 140 13.54 4.61 -10.00
CA PRO A 140 14.03 4.45 -11.37
C PRO A 140 13.35 3.29 -12.13
N GLY A 141 13.48 3.29 -13.46
CA GLY A 141 13.09 2.15 -14.30
C GLY A 141 11.94 2.41 -15.26
N GLN A 142 11.24 3.54 -15.18
CA GLN A 142 10.14 3.86 -16.12
C GLN A 142 10.59 3.84 -17.59
N ARG A 143 11.80 4.35 -17.87
CA ARG A 143 12.37 4.34 -19.22
C ARG A 143 12.70 2.92 -19.68
N PHE A 144 13.16 2.07 -18.78
CA PHE A 144 13.43 0.66 -19.09
C PHE A 144 12.12 -0.09 -19.39
N VAL A 145 11.07 0.13 -18.61
CA VAL A 145 9.73 -0.42 -18.89
C VAL A 145 9.26 0.04 -20.28
N ALA A 146 9.32 1.34 -20.56
CA ALA A 146 8.91 1.90 -21.86
C ALA A 146 9.72 1.32 -23.02
N ALA A 147 11.04 1.17 -22.86
CA ALA A 147 11.91 0.58 -23.87
C ALA A 147 11.61 -0.91 -24.10
N THR A 148 11.28 -1.64 -23.04
CA THR A 148 10.88 -3.06 -23.10
C THR A 148 9.58 -3.24 -23.87
N VAL A 149 8.57 -2.39 -23.60
CA VAL A 149 7.32 -2.35 -24.38
C VAL A 149 7.60 -2.04 -25.85
N GLY A 150 8.41 -1.01 -26.13
CA GLY A 150 8.77 -0.61 -27.49
C GLY A 150 9.56 -1.68 -28.27
N ALA A 151 10.27 -2.55 -27.55
CA ALA A 151 11.01 -3.67 -28.14
C ALA A 151 10.15 -4.95 -28.32
N GLY A 152 8.87 -4.93 -27.88
CA GLY A 152 7.93 -6.05 -28.04
C GLY A 152 8.14 -7.20 -27.08
N PHE A 153 8.88 -7.00 -25.97
CA PHE A 153 9.03 -8.02 -24.93
C PHE A 153 7.83 -8.05 -23.98
N THR A 154 7.59 -9.20 -23.41
CA THR A 154 6.59 -9.39 -22.33
C THR A 154 7.05 -8.72 -21.04
N ILE A 155 6.10 -8.16 -20.32
CA ILE A 155 6.31 -7.63 -18.96
C ILE A 155 5.31 -8.31 -18.05
N ASP A 156 5.82 -8.98 -17.01
CA ASP A 156 5.00 -9.49 -15.89
C ASP A 156 5.23 -8.60 -14.68
N SER A 157 4.16 -7.97 -14.18
CA SER A 157 4.20 -7.16 -12.98
C SER A 157 3.62 -7.96 -11.82
N LEU A 158 4.50 -8.43 -10.93
CA LEU A 158 4.11 -9.23 -9.78
C LEU A 158 3.53 -8.31 -8.70
N PRO A 159 2.27 -8.52 -8.28
CA PRO A 159 1.68 -7.73 -7.21
C PRO A 159 2.43 -7.95 -5.89
N GLY A 160 2.50 -6.91 -5.08
CA GLY A 160 3.20 -6.99 -3.80
C GLY A 160 3.14 -5.70 -2.98
N PRO A 161 4.05 -5.52 -2.01
CA PRO A 161 4.05 -4.38 -1.10
C PRO A 161 4.05 -3.02 -1.81
N SER A 162 3.20 -2.11 -1.31
CA SER A 162 3.09 -0.74 -1.81
C SER A 162 2.73 0.20 -0.66
N ALA A 163 3.59 1.15 -0.34
CA ALA A 163 3.33 2.12 0.71
C ALA A 163 2.09 2.99 0.41
N VAL A 164 1.84 3.29 -0.87
CA VAL A 164 0.69 4.08 -1.33
C VAL A 164 -0.62 3.36 -0.98
N LEU A 165 -0.77 2.11 -1.43
CA LEU A 165 -2.00 1.35 -1.22
C LEU A 165 -2.16 0.92 0.24
N THR A 166 -1.07 0.57 0.92
CA THR A 166 -1.08 0.23 2.35
C THR A 166 -1.53 1.43 3.20
N ALA A 167 -1.01 2.62 2.91
CA ALA A 167 -1.45 3.83 3.60
C ALA A 167 -2.91 4.18 3.29
N LEU A 168 -3.31 4.12 2.01
CA LEU A 168 -4.65 4.49 1.56
C LEU A 168 -5.73 3.57 2.17
N SER A 169 -5.56 2.26 2.05
CA SER A 169 -6.54 1.29 2.56
C SER A 169 -6.77 1.38 4.07
N ALA A 170 -5.72 1.73 4.83
CA ALA A 170 -5.80 1.89 6.29
C ALA A 170 -6.07 3.33 6.75
N SER A 171 -6.16 4.30 5.84
CA SER A 171 -6.30 5.72 6.19
C SER A 171 -7.64 6.07 6.82
N GLY A 172 -8.72 5.43 6.40
CA GLY A 172 -10.10 5.84 6.68
C GLY A 172 -10.59 6.98 5.81
N LEU A 173 -9.82 7.40 4.79
CA LEU A 173 -10.24 8.36 3.76
C LEU A 173 -10.89 7.64 2.56
N PRO A 174 -11.63 8.36 1.69
CA PRO A 174 -12.12 7.80 0.44
C PRO A 174 -10.96 7.23 -0.40
N THR A 175 -11.14 6.00 -0.86
CA THR A 175 -10.11 5.31 -1.66
C THR A 175 -10.29 5.50 -3.16
N THR A 176 -11.41 6.13 -3.58
CA THR A 176 -11.73 6.37 -4.99
C THR A 176 -12.52 7.67 -5.13
N PRO A 177 -12.09 8.61 -5.98
CA PRO A 177 -10.79 8.63 -6.63
C PRO A 177 -9.63 8.96 -5.67
N PHE A 178 -8.41 8.59 -6.04
CA PHE A 178 -7.21 9.09 -5.36
C PHE A 178 -6.17 9.59 -6.37
N TYR A 179 -5.30 10.46 -5.90
CA TYR A 179 -4.17 11.00 -6.64
C TYR A 179 -2.88 10.70 -5.89
N PHE A 180 -1.88 10.15 -6.57
CA PHE A 180 -0.55 9.97 -6.02
C PHE A 180 0.43 10.92 -6.70
N GLY A 181 1.03 11.82 -5.93
CA GLY A 181 1.93 12.86 -6.39
C GLY A 181 3.42 12.55 -6.21
N GLY A 182 3.78 11.35 -5.73
CA GLY A 182 5.16 11.02 -5.41
C GLY A 182 5.70 11.82 -4.23
N PHE A 183 6.98 12.19 -4.24
CA PHE A 183 7.58 13.07 -3.23
C PHE A 183 7.16 14.54 -3.47
N LEU A 184 6.80 15.22 -2.39
CA LEU A 184 6.53 16.64 -2.45
C LEU A 184 7.77 17.45 -2.90
N PRO A 185 7.60 18.57 -3.64
CA PRO A 185 8.69 19.39 -4.11
C PRO A 185 9.63 19.87 -3.00
N HIS A 186 10.93 19.88 -3.26
CA HIS A 186 11.93 20.34 -2.29
C HIS A 186 11.79 21.84 -1.97
N LYS A 187 11.56 22.67 -3.00
CA LYS A 187 11.41 24.12 -2.86
C LYS A 187 10.10 24.45 -2.15
N LYS A 188 10.14 25.23 -1.06
CA LYS A 188 8.96 25.60 -0.25
C LYS A 188 7.83 26.19 -1.08
N GLY A 189 8.11 27.09 -2.01
CA GLY A 189 7.08 27.70 -2.86
C GLY A 189 6.35 26.66 -3.74
N ALA A 190 7.10 25.80 -4.43
CA ALA A 190 6.51 24.73 -5.25
C ALA A 190 5.72 23.72 -4.39
N ARG A 191 6.22 23.39 -3.19
CA ARG A 191 5.51 22.53 -2.23
C ARG A 191 4.21 23.18 -1.76
N THR A 192 4.22 24.48 -1.45
CA THR A 192 3.00 25.22 -1.08
C THR A 192 1.98 25.20 -2.22
N THR A 193 2.42 25.41 -3.46
CA THR A 193 1.53 25.35 -4.64
C THR A 193 0.89 23.98 -4.79
N GLU A 194 1.68 22.89 -4.67
CA GLU A 194 1.15 21.52 -4.78
C GLU A 194 0.18 21.19 -3.63
N LEU A 195 0.50 21.61 -2.39
CA LEU A 195 -0.38 21.40 -1.24
C LEU A 195 -1.69 22.19 -1.37
N THR A 196 -1.65 23.41 -1.92
CA THR A 196 -2.86 24.20 -2.21
C THR A 196 -3.73 23.51 -3.25
N ALA A 197 -3.11 22.94 -4.30
CA ALA A 197 -3.84 22.15 -5.30
C ALA A 197 -4.41 20.86 -4.68
N ALA A 198 -3.68 20.21 -3.77
CA ALA A 198 -4.15 19.03 -3.06
C ALA A 198 -5.37 19.30 -2.18
N LEU A 199 -5.38 20.42 -1.45
CA LEU A 199 -6.50 20.85 -0.62
C LEU A 199 -7.77 21.18 -1.43
N ALA A 200 -7.61 21.59 -2.69
CA ALA A 200 -8.72 21.88 -3.60
C ALA A 200 -9.17 20.67 -4.46
N ARG A 201 -8.43 19.56 -4.40
CA ARG A 201 -8.71 18.37 -5.22
C ARG A 201 -9.85 17.55 -4.63
N ASP A 202 -10.79 17.15 -5.46
CA ASP A 202 -11.91 16.28 -5.05
C ASP A 202 -11.53 14.79 -5.15
N ALA A 203 -10.38 14.46 -4.59
CA ALA A 203 -9.81 13.11 -4.48
C ALA A 203 -8.86 13.05 -3.27
N THR A 204 -8.69 11.89 -2.67
CA THR A 204 -7.65 11.68 -1.65
C THR A 204 -6.28 11.84 -2.30
N SER A 205 -5.49 12.83 -1.85
CA SER A 205 -4.16 13.11 -2.38
C SER A 205 -3.10 12.45 -1.49
N ILE A 206 -2.16 11.73 -2.10
CA ILE A 206 -1.14 10.93 -1.40
C ILE A 206 0.24 11.39 -1.84
N TYR A 207 1.13 11.61 -0.86
CA TYR A 207 2.51 12.02 -1.10
C TYR A 207 3.47 11.28 -0.19
N PHE A 208 4.67 11.02 -0.68
CA PHE A 208 5.80 10.67 0.17
C PHE A 208 6.47 11.92 0.73
N GLU A 209 6.94 11.82 1.98
CA GLU A 209 7.65 12.92 2.61
C GLU A 209 8.78 12.42 3.52
N SER A 210 9.81 13.25 3.64
CA SER A 210 10.95 12.95 4.48
C SER A 210 10.74 13.41 5.93
N PRO A 211 11.45 12.79 6.91
CA PRO A 211 11.39 13.22 8.31
C PRO A 211 11.86 14.65 8.52
N TYR A 212 12.70 15.16 7.63
CA TYR A 212 13.25 16.52 7.72
C TYR A 212 12.27 17.61 7.27
N ARG A 213 11.20 17.24 6.55
CA ARG A 213 10.29 18.19 5.91
C ARG A 213 8.83 18.02 6.33
N ILE A 214 8.47 16.90 6.95
CA ILE A 214 7.08 16.60 7.31
C ILE A 214 6.47 17.67 8.23
N LEU A 215 7.22 18.24 9.17
CA LEU A 215 6.74 19.31 10.04
C LEU A 215 6.40 20.57 9.24
N ASP A 216 7.31 21.05 8.39
CA ASP A 216 7.07 22.20 7.53
C ASP A 216 5.88 21.96 6.58
N THR A 217 5.74 20.75 6.08
CA THR A 217 4.64 20.34 5.20
C THR A 217 3.31 20.40 5.94
N LEU A 218 3.24 19.86 7.15
CA LEU A 218 2.04 19.92 8.00
C LEU A 218 1.72 21.33 8.46
N GLU A 219 2.72 22.16 8.74
CA GLU A 219 2.53 23.58 9.08
C GLU A 219 1.85 24.36 7.95
N ILE A 220 2.28 24.14 6.69
CA ILE A 220 1.68 24.77 5.52
C ILE A 220 0.20 24.40 5.43
N ILE A 221 -0.14 23.11 5.58
CA ILE A 221 -1.53 22.64 5.52
C ILE A 221 -2.34 23.20 6.70
N ALA A 222 -1.81 23.11 7.92
CA ALA A 222 -2.49 23.57 9.13
C ALA A 222 -2.74 25.09 9.13
N THR A 223 -1.84 25.87 8.51
CA THR A 223 -2.01 27.31 8.35
C THR A 223 -3.10 27.63 7.32
N ALA A 224 -3.13 26.92 6.20
CA ALA A 224 -4.08 27.17 5.11
C ALA A 224 -5.48 26.63 5.43
N ALA A 225 -5.58 25.47 6.07
CA ALA A 225 -6.82 24.75 6.31
C ALA A 225 -6.72 23.90 7.61
N PRO A 226 -6.80 24.52 8.81
CA PRO A 226 -6.55 23.86 10.10
C PRO A 226 -7.49 22.70 10.38
N GLU A 227 -8.74 22.77 9.90
CA GLU A 227 -9.77 21.75 10.08
C GLU A 227 -9.78 20.70 8.96
N HIS A 228 -8.99 20.87 7.90
CA HIS A 228 -8.93 19.89 6.82
C HIS A 228 -8.33 18.57 7.32
N ARG A 229 -8.98 17.46 6.97
CA ARG A 229 -8.54 16.13 7.44
C ARG A 229 -7.31 15.66 6.69
N VAL A 230 -6.34 15.22 7.46
CA VAL A 230 -5.12 14.59 6.95
C VAL A 230 -4.83 13.30 7.70
N VAL A 231 -4.10 12.41 7.05
CA VAL A 231 -3.55 11.21 7.66
C VAL A 231 -2.05 11.17 7.38
N VAL A 232 -1.29 10.93 8.42
CA VAL A 232 0.14 10.67 8.31
C VAL A 232 0.39 9.22 8.71
N ALA A 233 0.76 8.40 7.73
CA ALA A 233 1.24 7.04 7.95
C ALA A 233 2.76 7.06 8.03
N ARG A 234 3.31 6.59 9.13
CA ARG A 234 4.76 6.59 9.40
C ARG A 234 5.25 5.17 9.63
N GLU A 235 6.42 4.83 9.08
CA GLU A 235 7.10 3.55 9.32
C GLU A 235 6.19 2.34 9.04
N LEU A 236 5.44 2.38 7.95
CA LEU A 236 4.51 1.32 7.56
C LEU A 236 5.18 -0.06 7.59
N THR A 237 4.47 -1.06 8.08
CA THR A 237 4.90 -2.46 8.26
C THR A 237 6.05 -2.69 9.25
N LYS A 238 6.70 -1.64 9.75
CA LYS A 238 7.81 -1.72 10.71
C LYS A 238 7.31 -1.75 12.16
N LYS A 239 8.21 -2.05 13.09
CA LYS A 239 7.92 -2.14 14.54
C LYS A 239 7.24 -0.89 15.13
N PHE A 240 7.53 0.28 14.58
CA PHE A 240 7.02 1.57 15.06
C PHE A 240 6.04 2.20 14.07
N ALA A 241 5.29 1.35 13.34
CA ALA A 241 4.25 1.81 12.45
C ALA A 241 3.21 2.64 13.20
N GLU A 242 2.83 3.78 12.62
CA GLU A 242 1.94 4.75 13.25
C GLU A 242 1.03 5.39 12.20
N PHE A 243 -0.23 5.57 12.55
CA PHE A 243 -1.19 6.36 11.78
C PHE A 243 -1.74 7.50 12.65
N GLN A 244 -1.40 8.75 12.33
CA GLN A 244 -2.01 9.93 12.91
C GLN A 244 -3.08 10.49 11.98
N ARG A 245 -4.31 10.61 12.50
CA ARG A 245 -5.50 11.01 11.75
C ARG A 245 -6.17 12.19 12.42
N GLY A 246 -6.74 13.10 11.65
CA GLY A 246 -7.55 14.19 12.18
C GLY A 246 -7.41 15.49 11.41
N PRO A 247 -7.91 16.59 11.98
CA PRO A 247 -7.65 17.93 11.51
C PRO A 247 -6.15 18.20 11.39
N SER A 248 -5.75 18.90 10.34
CA SER A 248 -4.32 19.17 10.04
C SER A 248 -3.59 19.86 11.18
N ALA A 249 -4.26 20.79 11.88
CA ALA A 249 -3.71 21.45 13.06
C ALA A 249 -3.38 20.47 14.19
N LYS A 250 -4.27 19.48 14.44
CA LYS A 250 -4.07 18.45 15.47
C LYS A 250 -2.92 17.51 15.11
N VAL A 251 -2.87 17.08 13.85
CA VAL A 251 -1.80 16.17 13.36
C VAL A 251 -0.45 16.88 13.37
N HIS A 252 -0.39 18.14 12.98
CA HIS A 252 0.82 18.97 13.08
C HIS A 252 1.31 19.05 14.53
N ALA A 253 0.42 19.42 15.48
CA ALA A 253 0.76 19.52 16.90
C ALA A 253 1.32 18.20 17.47
N HIS A 254 0.76 17.04 17.04
CA HIS A 254 1.27 15.73 17.46
C HIS A 254 2.75 15.54 17.09
N PHE A 255 3.12 15.83 15.84
CA PHE A 255 4.50 15.66 15.37
C PHE A 255 5.47 16.74 15.87
N GLN A 256 4.99 17.86 16.43
CA GLN A 256 5.83 18.85 17.09
C GLN A 256 6.37 18.37 18.45
N ILE A 257 5.71 17.43 19.13
CA ILE A 257 6.10 16.96 20.46
C ILE A 257 7.47 16.25 20.42
N LYS A 258 7.75 15.52 19.34
CA LYS A 258 8.99 14.76 19.17
C LYS A 258 9.45 14.84 17.72
N ALA A 259 10.75 15.11 17.53
CA ALA A 259 11.34 15.17 16.19
C ALA A 259 10.98 13.92 15.35
N PRO A 260 10.33 14.09 14.20
CA PRO A 260 9.92 12.98 13.34
C PRO A 260 11.12 12.17 12.84
N LYS A 261 10.97 10.84 12.82
CA LYS A 261 11.98 9.92 12.29
C LYS A 261 11.31 8.88 11.43
N GLY A 262 12.02 8.36 10.43
CA GLY A 262 11.55 7.31 9.55
C GLY A 262 10.94 7.84 8.26
N GLU A 263 10.12 7.03 7.62
CA GLU A 263 9.49 7.30 6.33
C GLU A 263 8.02 7.65 6.51
N PHE A 264 7.55 8.59 5.71
CA PHE A 264 6.22 9.18 5.85
C PHE A 264 5.43 9.09 4.55
N THR A 265 4.19 8.65 4.66
CA THR A 265 3.17 8.80 3.62
C THR A 265 2.09 9.73 4.15
N LEU A 266 1.95 10.90 3.52
CA LEU A 266 0.94 11.90 3.83
C LEU A 266 -0.28 11.71 2.93
N LEU A 267 -1.47 11.65 3.52
CA LEU A 267 -2.73 11.62 2.80
C LEU A 267 -3.57 12.83 3.19
N ILE A 268 -4.13 13.50 2.19
CA ILE A 268 -4.98 14.68 2.34
C ILE A 268 -6.36 14.31 1.85
N ALA A 269 -7.39 14.54 2.66
CA ALA A 269 -8.77 14.24 2.31
C ALA A 269 -9.23 15.03 1.06
N PRO A 270 -10.26 14.58 0.34
CA PRO A 270 -10.90 15.37 -0.70
C PRO A 270 -11.40 16.72 -0.18
N ALA A 271 -11.44 17.74 -1.05
CA ALA A 271 -11.99 19.06 -0.73
C ALA A 271 -13.46 18.96 -0.25
N THR A 272 -14.23 18.06 -0.86
CA THR A 272 -15.61 17.74 -0.49
C THR A 272 -15.67 16.32 0.09
N PRO A 273 -15.42 16.14 1.41
CA PRO A 273 -15.43 14.82 2.00
C PRO A 273 -16.85 14.25 2.05
N PRO A 274 -17.05 12.95 1.88
CA PRO A 274 -18.35 12.31 1.97
C PRO A 274 -18.91 12.39 3.40
N LYS A 275 -20.24 12.36 3.53
CA LYS A 275 -20.95 12.51 4.82
C LYS A 275 -20.57 11.45 5.87
N TRP A 276 -20.14 10.27 5.44
CA TRP A 276 -19.72 9.20 6.36
C TRP A 276 -18.34 9.43 6.98
N LEU A 277 -17.55 10.38 6.46
CA LEU A 277 -16.24 10.72 7.03
C LEU A 277 -16.44 11.65 8.25
N THR A 278 -16.62 11.07 9.43
CA THR A 278 -17.04 11.79 10.65
C THR A 278 -15.94 11.99 11.70
N TRP A 279 -14.79 11.32 11.55
CA TRP A 279 -13.66 11.43 12.50
C TRP A 279 -12.73 12.60 12.22
#